data_5e75dc51c39379b232e3653da17028c9
#
_entry.id   5e75dc51c39379b232e3653da17028c9
#
_cell.length_a   1.000
_cell.length_b   1.000
_cell.length_c   1.000
_cell.angle_alpha   90.00
_cell.angle_beta   90.00
_cell.angle_gamma   90.00
#
_symmetry.space_group_name_H-M   'P 1'
#
loop_
_entity.id
_entity.type
_entity.pdbx_description
1 polymer ?
#
loop_
_entity_poly.entity_id
_entity_poly.type
_entity_poly.pdbx_seq_one_letter_code
_entity_poly.pdbx_strand_id
1 'polypeptide(L)'
;MAHDPSKFLFEALTYDDVLLVPAYSDVLPRETSTAGYLTKNIRLNIPLISAAMDTVTETQLAISMALEGGLGFIHKNMTIAEQAEQVRKVKRSQSGMILDPITLRVNSTVRDAEKIMRENKIGGIPVIDENGKLVGIITNRDLRFQKDMNRPIEEIMTKENLITAPEGITLAKAEILLQNYKIEKLPIVSKRGKLTGLVTYKDILKKKNKPNACHDEYGRLRVGAAVGVTADMLERIEALRTSGVDIISIDTAHGHSKGVIDAAKRVKKKYPELELIVGNIATGDAAKALAKAGADTVKVGVGPGSICTTRIVAGIGLPQLSAVYESAKALRGSDVKVIADGGVRFSGDIVKALAAGADSVMIGSLLAGTEEAPGEVIIYEGRKFKSYRGMGSMEAMDDGSKDRYFQDAEDDIKKLVPEGISGRVPFKGSVAEVLYQLVGGLKAGMGYCGAKNLEKLKSAKFVKITAAGVHESHPHDVTITREAPNYSRK
;
A
#
# COMPACT_ATOMS: atom_id res chain seq x y z
N MET A 1 -0.26 11.22 -49.25
CA MET A 1 -1.41 11.09 -48.34
C MET A 1 -1.48 12.36 -47.52
N ALA A 2 -2.58 13.12 -47.60
CA ALA A 2 -2.75 14.32 -46.80
C ALA A 2 -2.71 13.92 -45.30
N HIS A 3 -1.86 14.60 -44.53
CA HIS A 3 -1.85 14.44 -43.06
C HIS A 3 -3.24 14.85 -42.53
N ASP A 4 -3.98 13.90 -41.97
CA ASP A 4 -5.16 14.21 -41.20
C ASP A 4 -4.74 14.72 -39.83
N PRO A 5 -4.85 16.04 -39.55
CA PRO A 5 -4.40 16.65 -38.30
C PRO A 5 -5.13 16.06 -37.07
N SER A 6 -6.31 15.47 -37.27
CA SER A 6 -7.11 14.87 -36.18
C SER A 6 -6.51 13.55 -35.66
N LYS A 7 -5.60 12.94 -36.43
CA LYS A 7 -4.92 11.70 -36.06
C LYS A 7 -3.82 11.92 -35.00
N PHE A 8 -3.26 13.11 -34.90
CA PHE A 8 -2.27 13.49 -33.90
C PHE A 8 -2.92 14.39 -32.86
N LEU A 9 -3.21 13.84 -31.67
CA LEU A 9 -4.01 14.54 -30.67
C LEU A 9 -3.30 15.77 -30.08
N PHE A 10 -2.07 15.61 -29.65
CA PHE A 10 -1.25 16.68 -29.04
C PHE A 10 0.18 16.19 -28.79
N GLU A 11 1.08 17.13 -28.47
CA GLU A 11 2.43 16.82 -27.97
C GLU A 11 2.35 16.39 -26.50
N ALA A 12 2.75 15.16 -26.22
CA ALA A 12 2.68 14.59 -24.87
C ALA A 12 4.03 14.65 -24.16
N LEU A 13 4.01 14.90 -22.86
CA LEU A 13 5.15 15.19 -22.02
C LEU A 13 5.34 14.13 -20.92
N THR A 14 6.61 13.78 -20.66
CA THR A 14 7.01 13.02 -19.48
C THR A 14 7.53 13.93 -18.37
N TYR A 15 7.97 13.38 -17.24
CA TYR A 15 8.49 14.20 -16.13
C TYR A 15 9.76 14.97 -16.49
N ASP A 16 10.60 14.44 -17.39
CA ASP A 16 11.83 15.12 -17.81
C ASP A 16 11.60 16.33 -18.72
N ASP A 17 10.46 16.38 -19.40
CA ASP A 17 10.16 17.45 -20.35
C ASP A 17 9.75 18.77 -19.68
N VAL A 18 9.60 18.78 -18.37
CA VAL A 18 9.10 19.95 -17.64
C VAL A 18 9.83 20.18 -16.31
N LEU A 19 9.79 21.44 -15.86
CA LEU A 19 10.04 21.82 -14.46
C LEU A 19 8.84 22.59 -13.91
N LEU A 20 8.67 22.56 -12.57
CA LEU A 20 7.74 23.45 -11.88
C LEU A 20 8.39 24.82 -11.72
N VAL A 21 7.63 25.87 -11.99
CA VAL A 21 8.07 27.25 -11.83
C VAL A 21 8.00 27.63 -10.36
N PRO A 22 9.10 28.10 -9.73
CA PRO A 22 9.06 28.61 -8.37
C PRO A 22 8.06 29.76 -8.24
N ALA A 23 7.38 29.83 -7.09
CA ALA A 23 6.40 30.86 -6.79
C ALA A 23 6.71 31.52 -5.44
N TYR A 24 6.08 32.66 -5.18
CA TYR A 24 6.13 33.25 -3.84
C TYR A 24 5.67 32.23 -2.79
N SER A 25 6.44 32.12 -1.73
CA SER A 25 6.16 31.18 -0.64
C SER A 25 6.27 31.87 0.72
N ASP A 26 5.23 31.69 1.52
CA ASP A 26 5.18 32.03 2.96
C ASP A 26 5.23 30.76 3.83
N VAL A 27 5.53 29.61 3.22
CA VAL A 27 5.52 28.28 3.85
C VAL A 27 6.90 27.64 3.76
N LEU A 28 7.42 27.21 4.90
CA LEU A 28 8.65 26.42 4.95
C LEU A 28 8.35 24.93 4.66
N PRO A 29 9.31 24.17 4.07
CA PRO A 29 9.11 22.75 3.79
C PRO A 29 8.61 21.93 4.99
N ARG A 30 9.09 22.22 6.21
CA ARG A 30 8.67 21.53 7.44
C ARG A 30 7.22 21.79 7.83
N GLU A 31 6.62 22.87 7.35
CA GLU A 31 5.25 23.31 7.67
C GLU A 31 4.22 22.80 6.65
N THR A 32 4.70 22.20 5.54
CA THR A 32 3.83 21.65 4.51
C THR A 32 3.18 20.34 4.96
N SER A 33 1.91 20.15 4.60
CA SER A 33 1.18 18.91 4.82
C SER A 33 1.17 18.05 3.56
N THR A 34 1.73 16.85 3.64
CA THR A 34 1.72 15.85 2.56
C THR A 34 0.52 14.92 2.60
N ALA A 35 -0.38 15.12 3.58
CA ALA A 35 -1.57 14.29 3.70
C ALA A 35 -2.52 14.52 2.51
N GLY A 36 -3.08 13.42 1.99
CA GLY A 36 -4.01 13.40 0.87
C GLY A 36 -5.03 12.27 1.00
N TYR A 37 -5.77 12.04 -0.07
CA TYR A 37 -6.80 11.01 -0.12
C TYR A 37 -6.52 10.04 -1.26
N LEU A 38 -6.46 8.74 -0.94
CA LEU A 38 -6.37 7.67 -1.94
C LEU A 38 -7.72 7.40 -2.59
N THR A 39 -8.79 7.46 -1.79
CA THR A 39 -10.19 7.46 -2.21
C THR A 39 -10.91 8.55 -1.44
N LYS A 40 -12.21 8.74 -1.65
CA LYS A 40 -13.02 9.66 -0.84
C LYS A 40 -12.92 9.36 0.67
N ASN A 41 -12.80 8.08 1.04
CA ASN A 41 -12.87 7.59 2.43
C ASN A 41 -11.51 7.18 3.01
N ILE A 42 -10.50 6.91 2.18
CA ILE A 42 -9.17 6.50 2.63
C ILE A 42 -8.20 7.67 2.55
N ARG A 43 -7.84 8.20 3.71
CA ARG A 43 -6.79 9.21 3.86
C ARG A 43 -5.42 8.55 4.02
N LEU A 44 -4.41 9.11 3.35
CA LEU A 44 -3.00 8.81 3.53
C LEU A 44 -2.30 10.01 4.20
N ASN A 45 -1.28 9.74 5.03
CA ASN A 45 -0.47 10.80 5.64
C ASN A 45 0.71 11.21 4.74
N ILE A 46 1.14 10.31 3.83
CA ILE A 46 2.00 10.62 2.69
C ILE A 46 1.34 10.09 1.41
N PRO A 47 1.43 10.79 0.26
CA PRO A 47 0.71 10.41 -0.96
C PRO A 47 1.45 9.33 -1.76
N LEU A 48 2.09 8.37 -1.07
CA LEU A 48 2.92 7.33 -1.67
C LEU A 48 2.35 5.95 -1.37
N ILE A 49 2.26 5.13 -2.41
CA ILE A 49 1.79 3.75 -2.32
C ILE A 49 2.76 2.82 -3.05
N SER A 50 2.89 1.58 -2.61
CA SER A 50 3.77 0.61 -3.26
C SER A 50 3.03 -0.23 -4.30
N ALA A 51 3.73 -0.55 -5.40
CA ALA A 51 3.18 -1.30 -6.52
C ALA A 51 2.92 -2.77 -6.16
N ALA A 52 1.81 -3.31 -6.69
CA ALA A 52 1.41 -4.71 -6.51
C ALA A 52 2.23 -5.64 -7.43
N MET A 53 3.52 -5.75 -7.14
CA MET A 53 4.47 -6.57 -7.91
C MET A 53 5.16 -7.57 -7.01
N ASP A 54 5.41 -8.77 -7.51
CA ASP A 54 5.94 -9.90 -6.74
C ASP A 54 7.39 -9.73 -6.25
N THR A 55 8.11 -8.77 -6.79
CA THR A 55 9.44 -8.35 -6.30
C THR A 55 9.41 -6.99 -5.56
N VAL A 56 8.20 -6.47 -5.23
CA VAL A 56 8.05 -5.18 -4.54
C VAL A 56 7.26 -5.31 -3.25
N THR A 57 6.00 -5.77 -3.31
CA THR A 57 5.10 -5.65 -2.15
C THR A 57 4.54 -6.98 -1.69
N GLU A 58 5.06 -7.44 -0.56
CA GLU A 58 4.45 -8.44 0.31
C GLU A 58 4.26 -7.88 1.73
N THR A 59 3.94 -8.75 2.70
CA THR A 59 3.63 -8.37 4.09
C THR A 59 4.60 -7.35 4.70
N GLN A 60 5.93 -7.56 4.57
CA GLN A 60 6.93 -6.72 5.25
C GLN A 60 6.92 -5.31 4.69
N LEU A 61 6.97 -5.17 3.37
CA LEU A 61 6.93 -3.86 2.73
C LEU A 61 5.58 -3.17 2.95
N ALA A 62 4.45 -3.90 2.89
CA ALA A 62 3.14 -3.32 3.14
C ALA A 62 3.01 -2.77 4.57
N ILE A 63 3.56 -3.48 5.57
CA ILE A 63 3.65 -3.00 6.96
C ILE A 63 4.47 -1.71 7.04
N SER A 64 5.68 -1.71 6.47
CA SER A 64 6.57 -0.55 6.52
C SER A 64 5.97 0.66 5.82
N MET A 65 5.33 0.47 4.65
CA MET A 65 4.61 1.54 3.96
C MET A 65 3.51 2.17 4.83
N ALA A 66 2.69 1.33 5.46
CA ALA A 66 1.60 1.81 6.31
C ALA A 66 2.12 2.51 7.58
N LEU A 67 3.22 2.02 8.18
CA LEU A 67 3.86 2.64 9.35
C LEU A 67 4.41 4.04 9.05
N GLU A 68 4.86 4.30 7.83
CA GLU A 68 5.35 5.61 7.38
C GLU A 68 4.24 6.52 6.84
N GLY A 69 2.98 6.05 6.81
CA GLY A 69 1.81 6.84 6.46
C GLY A 69 1.33 6.71 5.02
N GLY A 70 1.94 5.81 4.25
CA GLY A 70 1.51 5.40 2.92
C GLY A 70 0.61 4.16 2.96
N LEU A 71 0.58 3.39 1.86
CA LEU A 71 -0.16 2.14 1.77
C LEU A 71 0.53 1.15 0.82
N GLY A 72 0.61 -0.12 1.21
CA GLY A 72 1.13 -1.19 0.36
C GLY A 72 0.03 -2.00 -0.31
N PHE A 73 0.26 -2.41 -1.57
CA PHE A 73 -0.64 -3.30 -2.32
C PHE A 73 -0.02 -4.68 -2.48
N ILE A 74 -0.60 -5.69 -1.82
CA ILE A 74 -0.18 -7.10 -1.97
C ILE A 74 -0.49 -7.57 -3.38
N HIS A 75 0.51 -8.17 -4.05
CA HIS A 75 0.37 -8.69 -5.42
C HIS A 75 -0.49 -9.96 -5.47
N LYS A 76 -0.93 -10.34 -6.67
CA LYS A 76 -1.80 -11.50 -6.89
C LYS A 76 -1.09 -12.76 -7.39
N ASN A 77 0.24 -12.70 -7.67
CA ASN A 77 1.04 -13.86 -8.09
C ASN A 77 1.25 -14.84 -6.93
N MET A 78 0.16 -15.35 -6.40
CA MET A 78 0.08 -16.35 -5.33
C MET A 78 -1.34 -16.89 -5.26
N THR A 79 -1.55 -17.99 -4.55
CA THR A 79 -2.87 -18.53 -4.32
C THR A 79 -3.78 -17.56 -3.55
N ILE A 80 -5.10 -17.75 -3.64
CA ILE A 80 -6.08 -16.95 -2.89
C ILE A 80 -5.81 -17.01 -1.38
N ALA A 81 -5.50 -18.19 -0.86
CA ALA A 81 -5.23 -18.42 0.55
C ALA A 81 -3.96 -17.69 1.03
N GLU A 82 -2.88 -17.74 0.24
CA GLU A 82 -1.63 -17.04 0.54
C GLU A 82 -1.81 -15.52 0.55
N GLN A 83 -2.49 -14.95 -0.47
CA GLN A 83 -2.74 -13.51 -0.52
C GLN A 83 -3.61 -13.04 0.65
N ALA A 84 -4.64 -13.79 1.00
CA ALA A 84 -5.49 -13.54 2.16
C ALA A 84 -4.69 -13.59 3.48
N GLU A 85 -3.74 -14.54 3.60
CA GLU A 85 -2.86 -14.63 4.78
C GLU A 85 -1.86 -13.46 4.84
N GLN A 86 -1.32 -13.00 3.69
CA GLN A 86 -0.49 -11.81 3.64
C GLN A 86 -1.25 -10.59 4.19
N VAL A 87 -2.48 -10.36 3.74
CA VAL A 87 -3.35 -9.28 4.24
C VAL A 87 -3.58 -9.43 5.75
N ARG A 88 -3.92 -10.64 6.22
CA ARG A 88 -4.16 -10.92 7.63
C ARG A 88 -2.93 -10.62 8.50
N LYS A 89 -1.72 -10.96 8.03
CA LYS A 89 -0.46 -10.63 8.71
C LYS A 89 -0.26 -9.12 8.84
N VAL A 90 -0.55 -8.32 7.80
CA VAL A 90 -0.48 -6.86 7.89
C VAL A 90 -1.46 -6.34 8.94
N LYS A 91 -2.73 -6.78 8.90
CA LYS A 91 -3.76 -6.35 9.86
C LYS A 91 -3.42 -6.71 11.32
N ARG A 92 -2.71 -7.83 11.54
CA ARG A 92 -2.26 -8.27 12.87
C ARG A 92 -0.96 -7.65 13.35
N SER A 93 -0.13 -7.10 12.47
CA SER A 93 1.21 -6.59 12.80
C SER A 93 1.17 -5.40 13.75
N GLN A 94 0.16 -4.55 13.59
CA GLN A 94 -0.14 -3.46 14.50
C GLN A 94 -1.66 -3.30 14.56
N SER A 95 -2.25 -3.62 15.70
CA SER A 95 -3.68 -3.42 15.91
C SER A 95 -3.86 -2.60 17.19
N GLY A 96 -4.59 -1.50 17.09
CA GLY A 96 -5.02 -0.78 18.28
C GLY A 96 -6.04 -1.62 19.08
N MET A 97 -6.82 -2.45 18.38
CA MET A 97 -7.76 -3.41 18.94
C MET A 97 -7.70 -4.71 18.15
N ILE A 98 -7.38 -5.81 18.81
CA ILE A 98 -7.40 -7.16 18.22
C ILE A 98 -8.86 -7.62 18.20
N LEU A 99 -9.49 -7.72 17.02
CA LEU A 99 -10.90 -8.06 16.86
C LEU A 99 -11.20 -9.56 17.02
N ASP A 100 -10.19 -10.41 16.84
CA ASP A 100 -10.29 -11.86 17.00
C ASP A 100 -9.10 -12.33 17.83
N PRO A 101 -9.12 -12.09 19.16
CA PRO A 101 -8.01 -12.47 20.01
C PRO A 101 -7.92 -13.98 20.16
N ILE A 102 -6.68 -14.48 20.24
CA ILE A 102 -6.43 -15.86 20.61
C ILE A 102 -6.98 -16.08 22.01
N THR A 103 -7.79 -17.14 22.18
CA THR A 103 -8.47 -17.48 23.43
C THR A 103 -8.11 -18.89 23.92
N LEU A 104 -8.30 -19.14 25.19
CA LEU A 104 -8.29 -20.45 25.80
C LEU A 104 -9.68 -20.80 26.33
N ARG A 105 -9.99 -22.06 26.37
CA ARG A 105 -11.19 -22.57 27.07
C ARG A 105 -10.89 -22.71 28.56
N VAL A 106 -11.92 -22.58 29.38
CA VAL A 106 -11.79 -22.65 30.85
C VAL A 106 -11.20 -23.99 31.36
N ASN A 107 -11.40 -25.07 30.61
CA ASN A 107 -10.87 -26.41 30.91
C ASN A 107 -9.45 -26.67 30.41
N SER A 108 -8.77 -25.67 29.84
CA SER A 108 -7.38 -25.79 29.39
C SER A 108 -6.38 -25.86 30.56
N THR A 109 -5.17 -26.34 30.28
CA THR A 109 -4.11 -26.50 31.29
C THR A 109 -3.06 -25.41 31.18
N VAL A 110 -2.14 -25.29 32.17
CA VAL A 110 -0.95 -24.45 32.15
C VAL A 110 -0.10 -24.73 30.92
N ARG A 111 0.06 -26.01 30.55
CA ARG A 111 0.79 -26.44 29.34
C ARG A 111 0.21 -25.84 28.06
N ASP A 112 -1.12 -25.86 27.93
CA ASP A 112 -1.81 -25.31 26.77
C ASP A 112 -1.59 -23.79 26.67
N ALA A 113 -1.70 -23.10 27.80
CA ALA A 113 -1.46 -21.65 27.86
C ALA A 113 -0.03 -21.29 27.48
N GLU A 114 0.99 -21.98 28.03
CA GLU A 114 2.40 -21.74 27.68
C GLU A 114 2.71 -22.03 26.22
N LYS A 115 2.18 -23.14 25.69
CA LYS A 115 2.34 -23.51 24.29
C LYS A 115 1.81 -22.41 23.37
N ILE A 116 0.56 -21.97 23.57
CA ILE A 116 -0.08 -20.94 22.76
C ILE A 116 0.65 -19.59 22.89
N MET A 117 1.04 -19.20 24.10
CA MET A 117 1.80 -17.96 24.33
C MET A 117 3.14 -17.96 23.59
N ARG A 118 3.87 -19.07 23.61
CA ARG A 118 5.16 -19.23 22.94
C ARG A 118 5.03 -19.23 21.42
N GLU A 119 4.10 -20.02 20.87
CA GLU A 119 3.86 -20.14 19.43
C GLU A 119 3.43 -18.81 18.82
N ASN A 120 2.59 -18.06 19.54
CA ASN A 120 2.05 -16.79 19.07
C ASN A 120 2.79 -15.55 19.58
N LYS A 121 3.86 -15.71 20.39
CA LYS A 121 4.65 -14.62 20.99
C LYS A 121 3.81 -13.59 21.75
N ILE A 122 2.79 -14.07 22.47
CA ILE A 122 1.86 -13.23 23.24
C ILE A 122 2.05 -13.45 24.75
N GLY A 123 1.83 -12.41 25.54
CA GLY A 123 2.04 -12.43 27.00
C GLY A 123 0.76 -12.53 27.83
N GLY A 124 -0.37 -12.94 27.22
CA GLY A 124 -1.63 -13.20 27.93
C GLY A 124 -2.77 -13.45 26.99
N ILE A 125 -3.69 -14.28 27.44
CA ILE A 125 -4.78 -14.87 26.65
C ILE A 125 -6.09 -14.72 27.42
N PRO A 126 -7.15 -14.13 26.84
CA PRO A 126 -8.50 -14.18 27.40
C PRO A 126 -9.00 -15.63 27.46
N VAL A 127 -9.67 -15.96 28.55
CA VAL A 127 -10.29 -17.29 28.76
C VAL A 127 -11.79 -17.15 28.58
N ILE A 128 -12.36 -18.04 27.77
CA ILE A 128 -13.80 -18.04 27.45
C ILE A 128 -14.47 -19.36 27.79
N ASP A 129 -15.78 -19.30 28.06
CA ASP A 129 -16.63 -20.47 28.19
C ASP A 129 -17.03 -21.05 26.83
N GLU A 130 -17.87 -22.09 26.84
CA GLU A 130 -18.36 -22.74 25.61
C GLU A 130 -19.21 -21.83 24.74
N ASN A 131 -19.81 -20.79 25.29
CA ASN A 131 -20.65 -19.80 24.59
C ASN A 131 -19.84 -18.60 24.07
N GLY A 132 -18.52 -18.57 24.31
CA GLY A 132 -17.64 -17.46 23.95
C GLY A 132 -17.73 -16.25 24.90
N LYS A 133 -18.35 -16.41 26.08
CA LYS A 133 -18.38 -15.41 27.14
C LYS A 133 -17.02 -15.36 27.83
N LEU A 134 -16.54 -14.16 28.10
CA LEU A 134 -15.28 -13.94 28.83
C LEU A 134 -15.48 -14.37 30.30
N VAL A 135 -14.63 -15.29 30.79
CA VAL A 135 -14.63 -15.79 32.18
C VAL A 135 -13.34 -15.46 32.93
N GLY A 136 -12.29 -15.11 32.25
CA GLY A 136 -11.02 -14.73 32.87
C GLY A 136 -9.95 -14.29 31.87
N ILE A 137 -8.78 -14.00 32.40
CA ILE A 137 -7.57 -13.75 31.60
C ILE A 137 -6.37 -14.45 32.28
N ILE A 138 -5.52 -15.09 31.47
CA ILE A 138 -4.26 -15.67 31.95
C ILE A 138 -3.10 -14.93 31.30
N THR A 139 -2.05 -14.61 32.08
CA THR A 139 -0.90 -13.84 31.65
C THR A 139 0.42 -14.52 32.01
N ASN A 140 1.52 -14.07 31.44
CA ASN A 140 2.88 -14.53 31.82
C ASN A 140 3.14 -14.39 33.33
N ARG A 141 2.48 -13.44 34.02
CA ARG A 141 2.62 -13.24 35.46
C ARG A 141 2.01 -14.41 36.21
N ASP A 142 0.88 -14.93 35.77
CA ASP A 142 0.15 -16.02 36.39
C ASP A 142 0.87 -17.36 36.17
N LEU A 143 1.56 -17.52 35.05
CA LEU A 143 2.31 -18.74 34.68
C LEU A 143 3.72 -18.81 35.26
N ARG A 144 4.34 -17.66 35.61
CA ARG A 144 5.77 -17.54 35.93
C ARG A 144 6.31 -18.53 36.94
N PHE A 145 5.53 -18.91 37.93
CA PHE A 145 5.96 -19.77 39.02
C PHE A 145 5.21 -21.11 39.06
N GLN A 146 4.46 -21.44 38.00
CA GLN A 146 3.75 -22.72 37.93
C GLN A 146 4.73 -23.85 37.60
N LYS A 147 4.70 -24.89 38.44
CA LYS A 147 5.51 -26.12 38.27
C LYS A 147 4.67 -27.27 37.69
N ASP A 148 3.38 -27.32 38.03
CA ASP A 148 2.47 -28.30 37.50
C ASP A 148 1.87 -27.85 36.18
N MET A 149 2.35 -28.44 35.10
CA MET A 149 1.90 -28.15 33.74
C MET A 149 0.49 -28.67 33.41
N ASN A 150 -0.03 -29.59 34.20
CA ASN A 150 -1.35 -30.15 34.03
C ASN A 150 -2.42 -29.44 34.87
N ARG A 151 -2.02 -28.47 35.69
CA ARG A 151 -2.92 -27.68 36.52
C ARG A 151 -3.92 -26.92 35.64
N PRO A 152 -5.25 -26.98 35.99
CA PRO A 152 -6.26 -26.20 35.27
C PRO A 152 -6.00 -24.70 35.36
N ILE A 153 -6.14 -23.97 34.22
CA ILE A 153 -5.93 -22.51 34.20
C ILE A 153 -6.98 -21.77 35.02
N GLU A 154 -8.16 -22.35 35.21
CA GLU A 154 -9.25 -21.78 36.02
C GLU A 154 -8.83 -21.48 37.47
N GLU A 155 -7.89 -22.23 38.02
CA GLU A 155 -7.39 -22.03 39.38
C GLU A 155 -6.40 -20.88 39.52
N ILE A 156 -5.78 -20.44 38.42
CA ILE A 156 -4.69 -19.47 38.44
C ILE A 156 -4.98 -18.23 37.61
N MET A 157 -5.98 -18.25 36.74
CA MET A 157 -6.37 -17.09 35.94
C MET A 157 -6.97 -15.96 36.78
N THR A 158 -6.87 -14.74 36.34
CA THR A 158 -7.59 -13.60 36.92
C THR A 158 -9.05 -13.71 36.49
N LYS A 159 -9.97 -13.94 37.41
CA LYS A 159 -11.42 -14.00 37.18
C LYS A 159 -12.22 -13.02 38.04
N GLU A 160 -11.72 -12.67 39.21
CA GLU A 160 -12.34 -11.67 40.06
C GLU A 160 -11.89 -10.26 39.69
N ASN A 161 -12.80 -9.28 39.74
CA ASN A 161 -12.56 -7.90 39.38
C ASN A 161 -11.93 -7.71 37.97
N LEU A 162 -12.34 -8.57 37.02
CA LEU A 162 -11.85 -8.52 35.66
C LEU A 162 -12.25 -7.21 34.98
N ILE A 163 -11.26 -6.36 34.67
CA ILE A 163 -11.48 -5.10 34.00
C ILE A 163 -11.74 -5.34 32.53
N THR A 164 -12.89 -4.90 32.04
CA THR A 164 -13.31 -5.00 30.63
C THR A 164 -13.81 -3.66 30.11
N ALA A 165 -13.97 -3.54 28.80
CA ALA A 165 -14.59 -2.39 28.17
C ALA A 165 -15.66 -2.80 27.15
N PRO A 166 -16.65 -1.95 26.87
CA PRO A 166 -17.70 -2.25 25.90
C PRO A 166 -17.17 -2.13 24.46
N GLU A 167 -17.85 -2.77 23.52
CA GLU A 167 -17.68 -2.56 22.08
C GLU A 167 -17.79 -1.08 21.73
N GLY A 168 -16.98 -0.63 20.75
CA GLY A 168 -16.95 0.78 20.31
C GLY A 168 -16.14 1.71 21.22
N ILE A 169 -15.42 1.20 22.23
CA ILE A 169 -14.50 2.02 23.01
C ILE A 169 -13.41 2.59 22.11
N THR A 170 -13.08 3.88 22.29
CA THR A 170 -11.94 4.48 21.60
C THR A 170 -10.61 4.07 22.23
N LEU A 171 -9.54 4.01 21.44
CA LEU A 171 -8.19 3.68 21.97
C LEU A 171 -7.73 4.64 23.06
N ALA A 172 -8.09 5.93 22.98
CA ALA A 172 -7.77 6.91 24.02
C ALA A 172 -8.45 6.57 25.36
N LYS A 173 -9.72 6.16 25.33
CA LYS A 173 -10.41 5.71 26.55
C LYS A 173 -9.86 4.38 27.07
N ALA A 174 -9.51 3.46 26.16
CA ALA A 174 -8.88 2.19 26.53
C ALA A 174 -7.52 2.42 27.22
N GLU A 175 -6.70 3.37 26.72
CA GLU A 175 -5.44 3.77 27.35
C GLU A 175 -5.63 4.27 28.78
N ILE A 176 -6.62 5.11 29.03
CA ILE A 176 -6.94 5.62 30.36
C ILE A 176 -7.30 4.46 31.31
N LEU A 177 -8.09 3.47 30.84
CA LEU A 177 -8.44 2.30 31.66
C LEU A 177 -7.19 1.45 31.96
N LEU A 178 -6.34 1.16 30.95
CA LEU A 178 -5.10 0.41 31.14
C LEU A 178 -4.18 1.09 32.16
N GLN A 179 -4.08 2.42 32.11
CA GLN A 179 -3.28 3.22 33.04
C GLN A 179 -3.85 3.22 34.46
N ASN A 180 -5.16 3.51 34.63
CA ASN A 180 -5.80 3.62 35.92
C ASN A 180 -5.80 2.31 36.71
N TYR A 181 -6.03 1.19 36.00
CA TYR A 181 -6.04 -0.14 36.61
C TYR A 181 -4.67 -0.84 36.58
N LYS A 182 -3.64 -0.21 36.02
CA LYS A 182 -2.26 -0.75 35.90
C LYS A 182 -2.23 -2.14 35.24
N ILE A 183 -3.07 -2.33 34.23
CA ILE A 183 -3.17 -3.57 33.45
C ILE A 183 -2.57 -3.39 32.06
N GLU A 184 -2.05 -4.47 31.47
CA GLU A 184 -1.45 -4.45 30.13
C GLU A 184 -2.42 -4.89 29.02
N LYS A 185 -3.55 -5.48 29.40
CA LYS A 185 -4.54 -6.06 28.49
C LYS A 185 -5.94 -5.73 28.96
N LEU A 186 -6.77 -5.24 28.02
CA LEU A 186 -8.14 -4.85 28.27
C LEU A 186 -9.05 -5.63 27.31
N PRO A 187 -9.73 -6.69 27.78
CA PRO A 187 -10.73 -7.39 26.98
C PRO A 187 -11.92 -6.48 26.65
N ILE A 188 -12.38 -6.58 25.41
CA ILE A 188 -13.57 -5.88 24.93
C ILE A 188 -14.72 -6.89 24.85
N VAL A 189 -15.85 -6.53 25.44
CA VAL A 189 -17.00 -7.45 25.51
C VAL A 189 -18.28 -6.80 24.99
N SER A 190 -19.12 -7.62 24.38
CA SER A 190 -20.46 -7.21 23.99
C SER A 190 -21.37 -7.01 25.22
N LYS A 191 -22.54 -6.43 25.01
CA LYS A 191 -23.58 -6.28 26.08
C LYS A 191 -23.97 -7.62 26.73
N ARG A 192 -23.74 -8.76 26.06
CA ARG A 192 -23.99 -10.10 26.55
C ARG A 192 -22.79 -10.76 27.24
N GLY A 193 -21.69 -10.03 27.39
CA GLY A 193 -20.43 -10.51 27.97
C GLY A 193 -19.59 -11.38 27.05
N LYS A 194 -19.94 -11.52 25.76
CA LYS A 194 -19.13 -12.25 24.78
C LYS A 194 -17.89 -11.45 24.44
N LEU A 195 -16.73 -12.12 24.40
CA LEU A 195 -15.47 -11.49 23.99
C LEU A 195 -15.54 -11.10 22.50
N THR A 196 -15.24 -9.84 22.19
CA THR A 196 -15.28 -9.27 20.84
C THR A 196 -13.98 -8.59 20.44
N GLY A 197 -13.06 -8.42 21.38
CA GLY A 197 -11.75 -7.83 21.09
C GLY A 197 -10.82 -7.81 22.30
N LEU A 198 -9.60 -7.37 22.06
CA LEU A 198 -8.57 -7.18 23.08
C LEU A 198 -7.73 -5.95 22.71
N VAL A 199 -7.56 -5.03 23.65
CA VAL A 199 -6.62 -3.91 23.54
C VAL A 199 -5.42 -4.18 24.44
N THR A 200 -4.19 -4.00 23.94
CA THR A 200 -2.99 -4.15 24.76
C THR A 200 -2.20 -2.84 24.87
N TYR A 201 -1.51 -2.66 26.00
CA TYR A 201 -0.60 -1.51 26.20
C TYR A 201 0.49 -1.43 25.13
N LYS A 202 1.01 -2.60 24.69
CA LYS A 202 2.02 -2.65 23.62
C LYS A 202 1.51 -2.06 22.30
N ASP A 203 0.24 -2.28 21.96
CA ASP A 203 -0.35 -1.76 20.72
C ASP A 203 -0.53 -0.24 20.79
N ILE A 204 -0.93 0.28 21.94
CA ILE A 204 -1.01 1.73 22.18
C ILE A 204 0.37 2.38 22.07
N LEU A 205 1.40 1.76 22.66
CA LEU A 205 2.76 2.27 22.61
C LEU A 205 3.31 2.28 21.18
N LYS A 206 3.08 1.22 20.41
CA LYS A 206 3.44 1.16 18.98
C LYS A 206 2.81 2.31 18.19
N LYS A 207 1.53 2.62 18.44
CA LYS A 207 0.84 3.73 17.78
C LYS A 207 1.48 5.09 18.14
N LYS A 208 1.87 5.31 19.40
CA LYS A 208 2.58 6.54 19.82
C LYS A 208 3.93 6.69 19.14
N ASN A 209 4.65 5.59 18.92
CA ASN A 209 5.96 5.60 18.28
C ASN A 209 5.89 5.85 16.75
N LYS A 210 4.74 5.63 16.12
CA LYS A 210 4.51 5.83 14.69
C LYS A 210 3.24 6.68 14.45
N PRO A 211 3.27 7.97 14.80
CA PRO A 211 2.09 8.84 14.74
C PRO A 211 1.56 9.07 13.32
N ASN A 212 2.44 8.92 12.32
CA ASN A 212 2.08 9.07 10.91
C ASN A 212 1.50 7.81 10.27
N ALA A 213 1.45 6.67 11.00
CA ALA A 213 0.99 5.42 10.42
C ALA A 213 -0.46 5.51 9.90
N CYS A 214 -0.70 4.85 8.76
CA CYS A 214 -1.99 4.80 8.10
C CYS A 214 -2.84 3.69 8.72
N HIS A 215 -3.78 4.06 9.60
CA HIS A 215 -4.64 3.13 10.32
C HIS A 215 -6.09 3.16 9.83
N ASP A 216 -6.79 2.03 9.98
CA ASP A 216 -8.23 1.96 9.88
C ASP A 216 -8.91 2.46 11.18
N GLU A 217 -10.23 2.42 11.22
CA GLU A 217 -11.04 2.83 12.38
C GLU A 217 -10.77 2.02 13.66
N TYR A 218 -10.30 0.78 13.51
CA TYR A 218 -9.93 -0.12 14.62
C TYR A 218 -8.46 0.04 15.05
N GLY A 219 -7.71 0.95 14.43
CA GLY A 219 -6.29 1.18 14.71
C GLY A 219 -5.37 0.12 14.13
N ARG A 220 -5.83 -0.69 13.16
CA ARG A 220 -5.01 -1.64 12.42
C ARG A 220 -4.40 -0.97 11.21
N LEU A 221 -3.20 -1.40 10.80
CA LEU A 221 -2.57 -0.89 9.59
C LEU A 221 -3.46 -1.13 8.36
N ARG A 222 -3.55 -0.13 7.49
CA ARG A 222 -4.25 -0.25 6.21
C ARG A 222 -3.41 -1.01 5.19
N VAL A 223 -4.08 -1.81 4.35
CA VAL A 223 -3.45 -2.60 3.29
C VAL A 223 -4.39 -2.73 2.10
N GLY A 224 -3.83 -2.61 0.90
CA GLY A 224 -4.50 -2.91 -0.36
C GLY A 224 -4.08 -4.27 -0.91
N ALA A 225 -4.87 -4.80 -1.83
CA ALA A 225 -4.53 -6.01 -2.57
C ALA A 225 -4.96 -5.90 -4.04
N ALA A 226 -4.14 -6.45 -4.93
CA ALA A 226 -4.45 -6.51 -6.36
C ALA A 226 -5.22 -7.78 -6.71
N VAL A 227 -6.12 -7.66 -7.68
CA VAL A 227 -6.84 -8.77 -8.31
C VAL A 227 -6.82 -8.62 -9.82
N GLY A 228 -6.91 -9.73 -10.55
CA GLY A 228 -7.09 -9.77 -12.00
C GLY A 228 -8.56 -9.83 -12.39
N VAL A 229 -8.81 -9.84 -13.70
CA VAL A 229 -10.15 -10.06 -14.29
C VAL A 229 -10.27 -11.54 -14.69
N THR A 230 -10.21 -12.41 -13.71
CA THR A 230 -10.25 -13.87 -13.85
C THR A 230 -11.59 -14.45 -13.37
N ALA A 231 -11.84 -15.71 -13.68
CA ALA A 231 -13.08 -16.37 -13.25
C ALA A 231 -13.24 -16.41 -11.72
N ASP A 232 -12.12 -16.56 -10.98
CA ASP A 232 -12.04 -16.62 -9.52
C ASP A 232 -11.97 -15.24 -8.82
N MET A 233 -12.03 -14.14 -9.59
CA MET A 233 -11.89 -12.76 -9.05
C MET A 233 -12.78 -12.50 -7.83
N LEU A 234 -14.05 -12.87 -7.88
CA LEU A 234 -14.99 -12.61 -6.78
C LEU A 234 -14.74 -13.50 -5.56
N GLU A 235 -14.23 -14.72 -5.75
CA GLU A 235 -13.80 -15.60 -4.67
C GLU A 235 -12.57 -15.01 -3.95
N ARG A 236 -11.59 -14.56 -4.72
CA ARG A 236 -10.39 -13.89 -4.22
C ARG A 236 -10.74 -12.63 -3.44
N ILE A 237 -11.62 -11.77 -3.97
CA ILE A 237 -12.10 -10.57 -3.27
C ILE A 237 -12.77 -10.93 -1.94
N GLU A 238 -13.61 -11.98 -1.91
CA GLU A 238 -14.28 -12.40 -0.67
C GLU A 238 -13.28 -12.88 0.39
N ALA A 239 -12.26 -13.65 0.00
CA ALA A 239 -11.21 -14.10 0.91
C ALA A 239 -10.39 -12.91 1.46
N LEU A 240 -10.06 -11.93 0.60
CA LEU A 240 -9.35 -10.71 0.98
C LEU A 240 -10.20 -9.82 1.92
N ARG A 241 -11.49 -9.67 1.64
CA ARG A 241 -12.46 -8.92 2.46
C ARG A 241 -12.59 -9.55 3.85
N THR A 242 -12.73 -10.86 3.92
CA THR A 242 -12.78 -11.61 5.18
C THR A 242 -11.47 -11.47 5.98
N SER A 243 -10.34 -11.28 5.30
CA SER A 243 -9.04 -11.03 5.94
C SER A 243 -8.84 -9.56 6.35
N GLY A 244 -9.79 -8.67 6.01
CA GLY A 244 -9.82 -7.28 6.43
C GLY A 244 -9.09 -6.32 5.50
N VAL A 245 -8.96 -6.62 4.20
CA VAL A 245 -8.40 -5.68 3.21
C VAL A 245 -9.18 -4.36 3.21
N ASP A 246 -8.48 -3.23 3.10
CA ASP A 246 -9.12 -1.90 3.11
C ASP A 246 -9.52 -1.44 1.71
N ILE A 247 -8.82 -1.90 0.68
CA ILE A 247 -9.02 -1.46 -0.71
C ILE A 247 -8.55 -2.54 -1.69
N ILE A 248 -9.30 -2.73 -2.75
CA ILE A 248 -8.96 -3.64 -3.85
C ILE A 248 -8.53 -2.84 -5.08
N SER A 249 -7.50 -3.34 -5.78
CA SER A 249 -7.09 -2.83 -7.09
C SER A 249 -7.35 -3.88 -8.17
N ILE A 250 -8.29 -3.62 -9.09
CA ILE A 250 -8.34 -4.36 -10.36
C ILE A 250 -7.16 -3.87 -11.21
N ASP A 251 -6.16 -4.72 -11.38
CA ASP A 251 -4.87 -4.37 -11.94
C ASP A 251 -4.60 -5.11 -13.26
N THR A 252 -4.71 -4.38 -14.38
CA THR A 252 -4.58 -4.90 -15.74
C THR A 252 -3.66 -4.00 -16.58
N ALA A 253 -3.12 -4.53 -17.68
CA ALA A 253 -2.32 -3.75 -18.63
C ALA A 253 -3.16 -2.68 -19.37
N HIS A 254 -4.46 -2.94 -19.56
CA HIS A 254 -5.38 -2.03 -20.25
C HIS A 254 -6.75 -1.96 -19.56
N GLY A 255 -6.92 -0.98 -18.67
CA GLY A 255 -8.14 -0.78 -17.88
C GLY A 255 -9.34 -0.31 -18.71
N HIS A 256 -9.13 0.32 -19.87
CA HIS A 256 -10.20 0.79 -20.74
C HIS A 256 -10.71 -0.31 -21.68
N SER A 257 -10.93 -1.50 -21.17
CA SER A 257 -11.49 -2.63 -21.90
C SER A 257 -12.87 -3.01 -21.36
N LYS A 258 -13.71 -3.62 -22.21
CA LYS A 258 -15.06 -4.04 -21.80
C LYS A 258 -15.02 -4.98 -20.59
N GLY A 259 -14.11 -5.95 -20.59
CA GLY A 259 -13.98 -6.92 -19.50
C GLY A 259 -13.67 -6.26 -18.16
N VAL A 260 -12.77 -5.27 -18.13
CA VAL A 260 -12.39 -4.54 -16.92
C VAL A 260 -13.53 -3.65 -16.43
N ILE A 261 -14.20 -2.92 -17.34
CA ILE A 261 -15.36 -2.08 -17.00
C ILE A 261 -16.49 -2.92 -16.41
N ASP A 262 -16.79 -4.07 -17.01
CA ASP A 262 -17.83 -4.99 -16.52
C ASP A 262 -17.42 -5.66 -15.19
N ALA A 263 -16.12 -5.96 -14.99
CA ALA A 263 -15.59 -6.45 -13.72
C ALA A 263 -15.78 -5.41 -12.60
N ALA A 264 -15.42 -4.14 -12.85
CA ALA A 264 -15.61 -3.05 -11.87
C ALA A 264 -17.08 -2.92 -11.45
N LYS A 265 -18.02 -2.93 -12.42
CA LYS A 265 -19.46 -2.91 -12.13
C LYS A 265 -19.92 -4.11 -11.30
N ARG A 266 -19.43 -5.33 -11.61
CA ARG A 266 -19.76 -6.55 -10.85
C ARG A 266 -19.26 -6.46 -9.40
N VAL A 267 -18.04 -5.97 -9.19
CA VAL A 267 -17.48 -5.78 -7.85
C VAL A 267 -18.31 -4.79 -7.05
N LYS A 268 -18.58 -3.60 -7.59
CA LYS A 268 -19.37 -2.57 -6.88
C LYS A 268 -20.83 -2.97 -6.67
N LYS A 269 -21.41 -3.77 -7.56
CA LYS A 269 -22.76 -4.34 -7.35
C LYS A 269 -22.79 -5.33 -6.20
N LYS A 270 -21.75 -6.18 -6.03
CA LYS A 270 -21.70 -7.21 -4.99
C LYS A 270 -21.20 -6.65 -3.64
N TYR A 271 -20.28 -5.68 -3.69
CA TYR A 271 -19.61 -5.10 -2.53
C TYR A 271 -19.60 -3.55 -2.66
N PRO A 272 -20.74 -2.88 -2.50
CA PRO A 272 -20.85 -1.42 -2.70
C PRO A 272 -19.97 -0.61 -1.75
N GLU A 273 -19.71 -1.15 -0.54
CA GLU A 273 -18.88 -0.53 0.50
C GLU A 273 -17.38 -0.67 0.26
N LEU A 274 -16.96 -1.61 -0.62
CA LEU A 274 -15.54 -1.89 -0.84
C LEU A 274 -14.91 -0.80 -1.71
N GLU A 275 -13.84 -0.19 -1.22
CA GLU A 275 -13.05 0.79 -1.96
C GLU A 275 -12.34 0.12 -3.15
N LEU A 276 -12.46 0.70 -4.34
CA LEU A 276 -12.03 0.08 -5.58
C LEU A 276 -11.15 1.01 -6.43
N ILE A 277 -9.93 0.56 -6.68
CA ILE A 277 -9.04 1.13 -7.70
C ILE A 277 -9.17 0.32 -8.97
N VAL A 278 -9.20 0.97 -10.12
CA VAL A 278 -9.20 0.29 -11.43
C VAL A 278 -8.14 0.90 -12.34
N GLY A 279 -7.37 0.06 -12.99
CA GLY A 279 -6.33 0.46 -13.96
C GLY A 279 -5.71 -0.71 -14.72
N ASN A 280 -4.70 -0.41 -15.58
CA ASN A 280 -4.11 0.90 -15.83
C ASN A 280 -4.74 1.58 -17.05
N ILE A 281 -4.81 2.88 -17.00
CA ILE A 281 -5.32 3.73 -18.08
C ILE A 281 -4.30 4.82 -18.45
N ALA A 282 -4.56 5.54 -19.55
CA ALA A 282 -3.71 6.66 -19.97
C ALA A 282 -4.51 7.88 -20.48
N THR A 283 -5.84 7.78 -20.60
CA THR A 283 -6.66 8.83 -21.24
C THR A 283 -7.79 9.30 -20.34
N GLY A 284 -8.25 10.55 -20.58
CA GLY A 284 -9.39 11.12 -19.85
C GLY A 284 -10.70 10.37 -20.11
N ASP A 285 -10.91 9.82 -21.32
CA ASP A 285 -12.10 9.04 -21.64
C ASP A 285 -12.14 7.73 -20.87
N ALA A 286 -10.98 7.06 -20.74
CA ALA A 286 -10.84 5.88 -19.88
C ALA A 286 -11.16 6.21 -18.42
N ALA A 287 -10.65 7.34 -17.92
CA ALA A 287 -10.92 7.79 -16.55
C ALA A 287 -12.42 7.98 -16.29
N LYS A 288 -13.12 8.67 -17.21
CA LYS A 288 -14.59 8.84 -17.14
C LYS A 288 -15.34 7.50 -17.20
N ALA A 289 -14.92 6.59 -18.09
CA ALA A 289 -15.56 5.28 -18.24
C ALA A 289 -15.46 4.44 -16.96
N LEU A 290 -14.27 4.43 -16.30
CA LEU A 290 -14.06 3.71 -15.04
C LEU A 290 -14.78 4.38 -13.87
N ALA A 291 -14.82 5.71 -13.80
CA ALA A 291 -15.59 6.45 -12.80
C ALA A 291 -17.09 6.09 -12.90
N LYS A 292 -17.63 6.05 -14.12
CA LYS A 292 -19.03 5.62 -14.38
C LYS A 292 -19.27 4.14 -14.03
N ALA A 293 -18.23 3.31 -14.09
CA ALA A 293 -18.30 1.90 -13.68
C ALA A 293 -18.25 1.69 -12.16
N GLY A 294 -18.01 2.77 -11.38
CA GLY A 294 -17.99 2.77 -9.92
C GLY A 294 -16.59 2.68 -9.32
N ALA A 295 -15.52 2.95 -10.07
CA ALA A 295 -14.19 3.09 -9.50
C ALA A 295 -14.15 4.28 -8.54
N ASP A 296 -13.58 4.09 -7.34
CA ASP A 296 -13.33 5.16 -6.37
C ASP A 296 -12.01 5.89 -6.69
N THR A 297 -11.12 5.18 -7.40
CA THR A 297 -9.83 5.73 -7.85
C THR A 297 -9.42 5.08 -9.16
N VAL A 298 -8.84 5.85 -10.07
CA VAL A 298 -8.26 5.34 -11.32
C VAL A 298 -6.74 5.34 -11.24
N LYS A 299 -6.12 4.27 -11.76
CA LYS A 299 -4.66 4.12 -11.78
C LYS A 299 -4.13 4.37 -13.19
N VAL A 300 -3.29 5.41 -13.33
CA VAL A 300 -2.82 5.96 -14.60
C VAL A 300 -1.37 5.59 -14.85
N GLY A 301 -1.11 4.90 -15.95
CA GLY A 301 0.25 4.53 -16.35
C GLY A 301 0.26 3.32 -17.29
N VAL A 302 0.42 3.56 -18.59
CA VAL A 302 0.60 2.53 -19.61
C VAL A 302 2.01 2.66 -20.18
N GLY A 303 2.88 1.73 -19.80
CA GLY A 303 4.26 1.65 -20.26
C GLY A 303 5.30 2.58 -19.64
N PRO A 304 5.08 3.36 -18.55
CA PRO A 304 6.11 4.23 -17.99
C PRO A 304 7.08 3.52 -17.04
N GLY A 305 6.80 2.30 -16.60
CA GLY A 305 7.63 1.55 -15.66
C GLY A 305 9.02 1.25 -16.22
N SER A 306 10.06 1.25 -15.36
CA SER A 306 11.46 1.07 -15.75
C SER A 306 11.80 -0.30 -16.35
N ILE A 307 10.94 -1.28 -16.12
CA ILE A 307 11.06 -2.67 -16.62
C ILE A 307 9.90 -3.06 -17.55
N CYS A 308 9.07 -2.07 -17.95
CA CYS A 308 7.97 -2.26 -18.88
C CYS A 308 8.45 -2.05 -20.33
N THR A 309 8.08 -2.97 -21.22
CA THR A 309 8.39 -2.89 -22.65
C THR A 309 7.15 -2.73 -23.54
N THR A 310 5.97 -2.53 -22.97
CA THR A 310 4.69 -2.36 -23.69
C THR A 310 4.80 -1.32 -24.82
N ARG A 311 5.44 -0.18 -24.57
CA ARG A 311 5.59 0.87 -25.59
C ARG A 311 6.47 0.45 -26.78
N ILE A 312 7.40 -0.45 -26.56
CA ILE A 312 8.31 -0.96 -27.61
C ILE A 312 7.69 -2.14 -28.31
N VAL A 313 7.14 -3.11 -27.55
CA VAL A 313 6.60 -4.36 -28.08
C VAL A 313 5.24 -4.13 -28.76
N ALA A 314 4.34 -3.42 -28.12
CA ALA A 314 2.99 -3.18 -28.64
C ALA A 314 2.82 -1.80 -29.33
N GLY A 315 3.79 -0.88 -29.18
CA GLY A 315 3.70 0.48 -29.72
C GLY A 315 2.63 1.35 -29.02
N ILE A 316 2.18 0.97 -27.83
CA ILE A 316 1.06 1.60 -27.11
C ILE A 316 1.56 2.31 -25.83
N GLY A 317 1.05 3.50 -25.59
CA GLY A 317 1.33 4.26 -24.36
C GLY A 317 1.08 5.75 -24.53
N LEU A 318 1.18 6.47 -23.42
CA LEU A 318 1.16 7.92 -23.39
C LEU A 318 2.23 8.38 -22.39
N PRO A 319 3.04 9.43 -22.69
CA PRO A 319 3.97 10.03 -21.74
C PRO A 319 3.28 10.38 -20.43
N GLN A 320 3.93 10.03 -19.31
CA GLN A 320 3.24 9.85 -18.02
C GLN A 320 2.66 11.15 -17.46
N LEU A 321 3.35 12.28 -17.58
CA LEU A 321 2.84 13.56 -17.10
C LEU A 321 1.53 13.95 -17.80
N SER A 322 1.49 13.81 -19.14
CA SER A 322 0.30 14.08 -19.94
C SER A 322 -0.84 13.10 -19.61
N ALA A 323 -0.54 11.81 -19.42
CA ALA A 323 -1.55 10.82 -19.05
C ALA A 323 -2.22 11.17 -17.71
N VAL A 324 -1.42 11.56 -16.71
CA VAL A 324 -1.92 12.00 -15.40
C VAL A 324 -2.76 13.26 -15.53
N TYR A 325 -2.23 14.28 -16.22
CA TYR A 325 -2.92 15.56 -16.38
C TYR A 325 -4.27 15.42 -17.09
N GLU A 326 -4.32 14.70 -18.22
CA GLU A 326 -5.58 14.50 -18.98
C GLU A 326 -6.61 13.66 -18.18
N SER A 327 -6.16 12.64 -17.44
CA SER A 327 -7.03 11.86 -16.56
C SER A 327 -7.60 12.69 -15.40
N ALA A 328 -6.75 13.46 -14.74
CA ALA A 328 -7.17 14.34 -13.65
C ALA A 328 -8.09 15.46 -14.12
N LYS A 329 -7.79 16.06 -15.28
CA LYS A 329 -8.65 17.07 -15.93
C LYS A 329 -10.04 16.52 -16.25
N ALA A 330 -10.12 15.29 -16.74
CA ALA A 330 -11.38 14.63 -17.10
C ALA A 330 -12.25 14.30 -15.89
N LEU A 331 -11.67 14.18 -14.70
CA LEU A 331 -12.35 13.86 -13.45
C LEU A 331 -12.61 15.08 -12.55
N ARG A 332 -12.35 16.30 -13.03
CA ARG A 332 -12.63 17.52 -12.26
C ARG A 332 -14.09 17.57 -11.83
N GLY A 333 -14.32 17.87 -10.56
CA GLY A 333 -15.66 17.93 -9.97
C GLY A 333 -16.24 16.56 -9.56
N SER A 334 -15.50 15.45 -9.75
CA SER A 334 -15.87 14.14 -9.22
C SER A 334 -15.12 13.83 -7.92
N ASP A 335 -15.65 12.87 -7.15
CA ASP A 335 -14.97 12.34 -5.94
C ASP A 335 -13.88 11.31 -6.28
N VAL A 336 -13.79 10.86 -7.54
CA VAL A 336 -12.84 9.82 -7.99
C VAL A 336 -11.42 10.37 -8.00
N LYS A 337 -10.48 9.64 -7.39
CA LYS A 337 -9.08 10.03 -7.25
C LYS A 337 -8.20 9.47 -8.36
N VAL A 338 -7.01 10.02 -8.50
CA VAL A 338 -6.04 9.65 -9.54
C VAL A 338 -4.74 9.18 -8.91
N ILE A 339 -4.28 7.98 -9.27
CA ILE A 339 -2.95 7.46 -8.94
C ILE A 339 -2.06 7.63 -10.16
N ALA A 340 -0.91 8.26 -10.01
CA ALA A 340 0.17 8.23 -11.00
C ALA A 340 1.03 6.97 -10.76
N ASP A 341 0.97 6.00 -11.67
CA ASP A 341 1.68 4.71 -11.55
C ASP A 341 2.80 4.59 -12.58
N GLY A 342 4.04 4.57 -12.08
CA GLY A 342 5.25 4.39 -12.88
C GLY A 342 5.90 5.68 -13.39
N GLY A 343 7.11 5.53 -13.93
CA GLY A 343 7.93 6.63 -14.47
C GLY A 343 8.69 7.45 -13.44
N VAL A 344 8.52 7.19 -12.15
CA VAL A 344 9.15 7.92 -11.05
C VAL A 344 10.57 7.41 -10.81
N ARG A 345 11.56 8.31 -10.89
CA ARG A 345 12.99 8.02 -10.65
C ARG A 345 13.55 8.85 -9.49
N PHE A 346 13.01 10.04 -9.28
CA PHE A 346 13.43 10.99 -8.25
C PHE A 346 12.22 11.55 -7.49
N SER A 347 12.46 12.13 -6.33
CA SER A 347 11.41 12.83 -5.56
C SER A 347 10.76 13.99 -6.34
N GLY A 348 11.50 14.66 -7.22
CA GLY A 348 10.99 15.71 -8.10
C GLY A 348 9.88 15.22 -9.05
N ASP A 349 9.94 13.95 -9.50
CA ASP A 349 8.90 13.37 -10.35
C ASP A 349 7.59 13.19 -9.57
N ILE A 350 7.68 12.88 -8.27
CA ILE A 350 6.52 12.83 -7.36
C ILE A 350 5.85 14.21 -7.28
N VAL A 351 6.66 15.27 -7.10
CA VAL A 351 6.14 16.65 -7.05
C VAL A 351 5.40 17.00 -8.34
N LYS A 352 6.01 16.66 -9.50
CA LYS A 352 5.42 16.91 -10.82
C LYS A 352 4.14 16.12 -11.05
N ALA A 353 4.09 14.84 -10.65
CA ALA A 353 2.90 14.00 -10.76
C ALA A 353 1.72 14.58 -9.95
N LEU A 354 1.97 14.98 -8.70
CA LEU A 354 0.96 15.58 -7.82
C LEU A 354 0.51 16.96 -8.33
N ALA A 355 1.43 17.79 -8.80
CA ALA A 355 1.13 19.08 -9.42
C ALA A 355 0.30 18.93 -10.71
N ALA A 356 0.51 17.84 -11.48
CA ALA A 356 -0.30 17.53 -12.67
C ALA A 356 -1.70 17.05 -12.35
N GLY A 357 -2.02 16.81 -11.07
CA GLY A 357 -3.36 16.48 -10.60
C GLY A 357 -3.54 15.07 -10.04
N ALA A 358 -2.46 14.28 -9.89
CA ALA A 358 -2.54 13.04 -9.13
C ALA A 358 -2.83 13.32 -7.65
N ASP A 359 -3.56 12.42 -7.00
CA ASP A 359 -3.83 12.45 -5.56
C ASP A 359 -2.82 11.60 -4.78
N SER A 360 -2.25 10.60 -5.44
CA SER A 360 -1.17 9.75 -4.91
C SER A 360 -0.29 9.20 -6.03
N VAL A 361 0.88 8.68 -5.65
CA VAL A 361 1.89 8.15 -6.57
C VAL A 361 2.24 6.72 -6.18
N MET A 362 2.11 5.79 -7.13
CA MET A 362 2.52 4.40 -6.96
C MET A 362 3.97 4.21 -7.39
N ILE A 363 4.74 3.54 -6.53
CA ILE A 363 6.18 3.36 -6.67
C ILE A 363 6.53 1.88 -6.72
N GLY A 364 7.26 1.46 -7.75
CA GLY A 364 7.83 0.11 -7.90
C GLY A 364 9.35 0.11 -7.69
N SER A 365 10.11 0.55 -8.70
CA SER A 365 11.57 0.41 -8.76
C SER A 365 12.34 1.05 -7.59
N LEU A 366 11.88 2.20 -7.07
CA LEU A 366 12.52 2.86 -5.94
C LEU A 366 12.37 2.08 -4.62
N LEU A 367 11.31 1.28 -4.50
CA LEU A 367 11.04 0.43 -3.33
C LEU A 367 11.55 -1.01 -3.51
N ALA A 368 11.70 -1.51 -4.75
CA ALA A 368 12.19 -2.86 -5.03
C ALA A 368 13.59 -3.14 -4.44
N GLY A 369 14.43 -2.09 -4.31
CA GLY A 369 15.77 -2.18 -3.71
C GLY A 369 15.79 -2.15 -2.19
N THR A 370 14.66 -2.04 -1.51
CA THR A 370 14.61 -1.93 -0.04
C THR A 370 14.71 -3.31 0.64
N GLU A 371 15.09 -3.30 1.91
CA GLU A 371 15.24 -4.52 2.71
C GLU A 371 13.94 -5.32 2.79
N GLU A 372 12.81 -4.63 2.93
CA GLU A 372 11.48 -5.23 3.14
C GLU A 372 10.82 -5.74 1.85
N ALA A 373 11.35 -5.39 0.68
CA ALA A 373 10.87 -5.93 -0.59
C ALA A 373 11.19 -7.44 -0.71
N PRO A 374 10.31 -8.27 -1.31
CA PRO A 374 10.49 -9.73 -1.36
C PRO A 374 11.59 -10.20 -2.32
N GLY A 375 12.04 -9.37 -3.26
CA GLY A 375 13.08 -9.74 -4.22
C GLY A 375 14.37 -10.24 -3.56
N GLU A 376 15.01 -11.24 -4.16
CA GLU A 376 16.24 -11.84 -3.65
C GLU A 376 17.41 -10.83 -3.61
N VAL A 377 18.26 -10.96 -2.59
CA VAL A 377 19.50 -10.19 -2.48
C VAL A 377 20.58 -10.83 -3.35
N ILE A 378 21.12 -10.07 -4.28
CA ILE A 378 22.14 -10.50 -5.24
C ILE A 378 23.43 -9.72 -4.93
N ILE A 379 24.56 -10.42 -4.80
CA ILE A 379 25.88 -9.78 -4.71
C ILE A 379 26.49 -9.79 -6.11
N TYR A 380 26.79 -8.60 -6.63
CA TYR A 380 27.41 -8.42 -7.94
C TYR A 380 28.47 -7.33 -7.89
N GLU A 381 29.69 -7.64 -8.35
CA GLU A 381 30.85 -6.72 -8.31
C GLU A 381 31.05 -6.10 -6.93
N GLY A 382 30.93 -6.91 -5.87
CA GLY A 382 31.11 -6.48 -4.48
C GLY A 382 30.00 -5.58 -3.90
N ARG A 383 28.90 -5.35 -4.66
CA ARG A 383 27.76 -4.54 -4.22
C ARG A 383 26.50 -5.39 -4.09
N LYS A 384 25.62 -4.98 -3.17
CA LYS A 384 24.31 -5.63 -2.99
C LYS A 384 23.28 -5.04 -3.96
N PHE A 385 22.53 -5.92 -4.59
CA PHE A 385 21.37 -5.63 -5.43
C PHE A 385 20.18 -6.46 -4.97
N LYS A 386 18.98 -6.10 -5.42
CA LYS A 386 17.78 -6.92 -5.31
C LYS A 386 17.26 -7.27 -6.69
N SER A 387 16.72 -8.48 -6.85
CA SER A 387 16.00 -8.86 -8.05
C SER A 387 14.76 -7.99 -8.21
N TYR A 388 14.47 -7.59 -9.44
CA TYR A 388 13.32 -6.77 -9.77
C TYR A 388 12.82 -7.15 -11.16
N ARG A 389 11.54 -7.54 -11.26
CA ARG A 389 10.96 -7.96 -12.53
C ARG A 389 9.63 -7.26 -12.81
N GLY A 390 9.35 -7.05 -14.11
CA GLY A 390 8.06 -6.62 -14.60
C GLY A 390 7.03 -7.73 -14.51
N MET A 391 5.77 -7.36 -14.22
CA MET A 391 4.66 -8.31 -14.21
C MET A 391 4.40 -8.92 -15.60
N GLY A 392 4.92 -8.31 -16.68
CA GLY A 392 4.91 -8.83 -18.04
C GLY A 392 6.22 -9.51 -18.46
N SER A 393 7.14 -9.81 -17.54
CA SER A 393 8.30 -10.64 -17.83
C SER A 393 7.88 -12.11 -17.99
N MET A 394 8.68 -12.90 -18.70
CA MET A 394 8.38 -14.32 -18.92
C MET A 394 8.17 -15.06 -17.61
N GLU A 395 9.06 -14.84 -16.65
CA GLU A 395 9.02 -15.50 -15.35
C GLU A 395 7.78 -15.09 -14.52
N ALA A 396 7.41 -13.80 -14.54
CA ALA A 396 6.22 -13.35 -13.83
C ALA A 396 4.93 -13.86 -14.47
N MET A 397 4.91 -13.98 -15.80
CA MET A 397 3.77 -14.54 -16.55
C MET A 397 3.60 -16.02 -16.27
N ASP A 398 4.70 -16.77 -16.18
CA ASP A 398 4.68 -18.20 -15.82
C ASP A 398 4.17 -18.41 -14.38
N ASP A 399 4.55 -17.53 -13.45
CA ASP A 399 4.10 -17.55 -12.05
C ASP A 399 2.65 -17.07 -11.84
N GLY A 400 1.93 -16.63 -12.89
CA GLY A 400 0.49 -16.34 -12.81
C GLY A 400 0.04 -14.95 -13.22
N SER A 401 0.89 -14.09 -13.81
CA SER A 401 0.49 -12.75 -14.26
C SER A 401 0.01 -12.67 -15.71
N LYS A 402 -0.16 -13.80 -16.41
CA LYS A 402 -0.63 -13.87 -17.82
C LYS A 402 -1.95 -13.11 -18.05
N ASP A 403 -2.89 -13.23 -17.14
CA ASP A 403 -4.20 -12.56 -17.18
C ASP A 403 -4.12 -11.04 -17.21
N ARG A 404 -3.08 -10.44 -16.60
CA ARG A 404 -2.83 -9.00 -16.65
C ARG A 404 -2.68 -8.50 -18.09
N TYR A 405 -2.11 -9.34 -18.97
CA TYR A 405 -1.80 -9.05 -20.36
C TYR A 405 -2.75 -9.77 -21.33
N PHE A 406 -3.89 -10.29 -20.84
CA PHE A 406 -4.89 -10.99 -21.64
C PHE A 406 -4.33 -12.24 -22.38
N GLN A 407 -3.34 -12.90 -21.78
CA GLN A 407 -2.70 -14.11 -22.32
C GLN A 407 -2.95 -15.35 -21.44
N ASP A 408 -3.99 -15.31 -20.63
CA ASP A 408 -4.38 -16.38 -19.69
C ASP A 408 -4.83 -17.67 -20.39
N ALA A 409 -5.27 -17.58 -21.64
CA ALA A 409 -5.65 -18.74 -22.47
C ALA A 409 -4.45 -19.48 -23.12
N GLU A 410 -3.22 -18.95 -23.05
CA GLU A 410 -2.04 -19.57 -23.63
C GLU A 410 -1.30 -20.40 -22.57
N ASP A 411 -1.17 -21.69 -22.81
CA ASP A 411 -0.50 -22.61 -21.89
C ASP A 411 0.98 -22.85 -22.27
N ASP A 412 1.36 -22.61 -23.52
CA ASP A 412 2.74 -22.75 -23.95
C ASP A 412 3.54 -21.47 -23.67
N ILE A 413 4.42 -21.52 -22.67
CA ILE A 413 5.28 -20.41 -22.27
C ILE A 413 6.05 -19.80 -23.45
N LYS A 414 6.45 -20.61 -24.44
CA LYS A 414 7.20 -20.15 -25.61
C LYS A 414 6.37 -19.30 -26.57
N LYS A 415 5.06 -19.30 -26.43
CA LYS A 415 4.13 -18.50 -27.24
C LYS A 415 3.69 -17.21 -26.54
N LEU A 416 4.04 -17.05 -25.26
CA LEU A 416 3.78 -15.80 -24.56
C LEU A 416 4.57 -14.66 -25.20
N VAL A 417 3.94 -13.47 -25.26
CA VAL A 417 4.57 -12.24 -25.74
C VAL A 417 4.85 -11.35 -24.53
N PRO A 418 6.09 -11.30 -24.00
CA PRO A 418 6.40 -10.53 -22.81
C PRO A 418 6.37 -9.02 -23.09
N GLU A 419 5.78 -8.28 -22.20
CA GLU A 419 5.77 -6.81 -22.17
C GLU A 419 6.55 -6.23 -20.97
N GLY A 420 7.54 -6.98 -20.51
CA GLY A 420 8.42 -6.62 -19.42
C GLY A 420 9.68 -7.45 -19.36
N ILE A 421 10.63 -6.99 -18.59
CA ILE A 421 11.93 -7.66 -18.40
C ILE A 421 12.17 -7.97 -16.93
N SER A 422 13.08 -8.90 -16.66
CA SER A 422 13.69 -9.15 -15.36
C SER A 422 15.05 -8.45 -15.28
N GLY A 423 15.37 -7.91 -14.11
CA GLY A 423 16.61 -7.19 -13.87
C GLY A 423 16.96 -7.12 -12.39
N ARG A 424 17.84 -6.22 -12.02
CA ARG A 424 18.24 -5.96 -10.65
C ARG A 424 18.29 -4.46 -10.38
N VAL A 425 18.03 -4.07 -9.14
CA VAL A 425 18.14 -2.69 -8.65
C VAL A 425 19.14 -2.63 -7.49
N PRO A 426 19.87 -1.52 -7.31
CA PRO A 426 20.75 -1.37 -6.15
C PRO A 426 19.99 -1.51 -4.84
N PHE A 427 20.61 -2.17 -3.86
CA PHE A 427 20.10 -2.21 -2.48
C PHE A 427 20.12 -0.81 -1.86
N LYS A 428 19.03 -0.40 -1.20
CA LYS A 428 18.82 0.97 -0.72
C LYS A 428 18.59 1.11 0.80
N GLY A 429 18.77 0.03 1.56
CA GLY A 429 18.45 0.04 2.99
C GLY A 429 16.94 -0.09 3.26
N SER A 430 16.45 0.50 4.34
CA SER A 430 15.06 0.36 4.77
C SER A 430 14.07 1.21 3.96
N VAL A 431 12.81 0.75 3.89
CA VAL A 431 11.68 1.55 3.31
C VAL A 431 11.56 2.90 4.00
N ALA A 432 11.74 2.95 5.33
CA ALA A 432 11.61 4.19 6.09
C ALA A 432 12.63 5.25 5.64
N GLU A 433 13.90 4.87 5.41
CA GLU A 433 14.94 5.78 4.91
C GLU A 433 14.61 6.27 3.50
N VAL A 434 14.19 5.38 2.60
CA VAL A 434 13.81 5.76 1.23
C VAL A 434 12.63 6.71 1.24
N LEU A 435 11.57 6.41 1.99
CA LEU A 435 10.39 7.28 2.08
C LEU A 435 10.71 8.63 2.72
N TYR A 436 11.60 8.67 3.73
CA TYR A 436 12.06 9.92 4.34
C TYR A 436 12.68 10.86 3.29
N GLN A 437 13.55 10.35 2.41
CA GLN A 437 14.17 11.13 1.35
C GLN A 437 13.13 11.58 0.29
N LEU A 438 12.22 10.69 -0.11
CA LEU A 438 11.18 11.02 -1.11
C LEU A 438 10.21 12.08 -0.58
N VAL A 439 9.76 11.94 0.66
CA VAL A 439 8.86 12.92 1.32
C VAL A 439 9.60 14.24 1.59
N GLY A 440 10.88 14.19 1.95
CA GLY A 440 11.72 15.38 2.10
C GLY A 440 11.79 16.18 0.80
N GLY A 441 12.05 15.51 -0.34
CA GLY A 441 12.03 16.14 -1.66
C GLY A 441 10.66 16.68 -2.07
N LEU A 442 9.57 15.97 -1.74
CA LEU A 442 8.20 16.46 -1.95
C LEU A 442 7.95 17.75 -1.17
N LYS A 443 8.28 17.78 0.13
CA LYS A 443 8.12 18.97 0.97
C LYS A 443 8.96 20.15 0.47
N ALA A 444 10.19 19.91 0.00
CA ALA A 444 11.02 20.94 -0.61
C ALA A 444 10.34 21.55 -1.86
N GLY A 445 9.85 20.69 -2.78
CA GLY A 445 9.12 21.14 -3.97
C GLY A 445 7.86 21.93 -3.64
N MET A 446 7.10 21.48 -2.62
CA MET A 446 5.94 22.21 -2.12
C MET A 446 6.32 23.59 -1.57
N GLY A 447 7.41 23.69 -0.81
CA GLY A 447 7.95 24.95 -0.31
C GLY A 447 8.31 25.92 -1.45
N TYR A 448 9.03 25.47 -2.47
CA TYR A 448 9.36 26.30 -3.65
C TYR A 448 8.13 26.77 -4.43
N CYS A 449 7.05 26.01 -4.43
CA CYS A 449 5.78 26.39 -5.08
C CYS A 449 4.83 27.20 -4.18
N GLY A 450 5.18 27.50 -2.93
CA GLY A 450 4.30 28.15 -1.96
C GLY A 450 3.04 27.32 -1.65
N ALA A 451 3.16 26.01 -1.68
CA ALA A 451 2.05 25.07 -1.53
C ALA A 451 2.03 24.46 -0.13
N LYS A 452 1.15 24.95 0.76
CA LYS A 452 0.99 24.43 2.12
C LYS A 452 0.41 23.01 2.21
N ASN A 453 -0.25 22.53 1.15
CA ASN A 453 -0.84 21.19 1.04
C ASN A 453 -0.88 20.73 -0.43
N LEU A 454 -1.27 19.47 -0.66
CA LEU A 454 -1.30 18.87 -2.00
C LEU A 454 -2.32 19.57 -2.93
N GLU A 455 -3.45 20.02 -2.42
CA GLU A 455 -4.45 20.74 -3.25
C GLU A 455 -3.88 22.07 -3.78
N LYS A 456 -3.13 22.81 -2.94
CA LYS A 456 -2.47 24.02 -3.39
C LYS A 456 -1.36 23.72 -4.42
N LEU A 457 -0.68 22.57 -4.29
CA LEU A 457 0.36 22.17 -5.24
C LEU A 457 -0.20 21.96 -6.66
N LYS A 458 -1.45 21.51 -6.80
CA LYS A 458 -2.12 21.35 -8.10
C LYS A 458 -2.29 22.67 -8.87
N SER A 459 -2.12 23.83 -8.22
CA SER A 459 -2.14 25.14 -8.86
C SER A 459 -0.77 25.61 -9.36
N ALA A 460 0.29 24.86 -9.10
CA ALA A 460 1.64 25.18 -9.58
C ALA A 460 1.73 25.13 -11.12
N LYS A 461 2.60 25.97 -11.69
CA LYS A 461 2.76 26.09 -13.14
C LYS A 461 3.96 25.30 -13.61
N PHE A 462 3.84 24.74 -14.80
CA PHE A 462 4.92 24.03 -15.48
C PHE A 462 5.55 24.91 -16.56
N VAL A 463 6.83 24.71 -16.79
CA VAL A 463 7.56 25.17 -17.97
C VAL A 463 8.12 23.95 -18.70
N LYS A 464 7.99 23.92 -20.04
CA LYS A 464 8.67 22.92 -20.86
C LYS A 464 10.15 23.23 -20.94
N ILE A 465 10.99 22.20 -20.90
CA ILE A 465 12.43 22.31 -21.05
C ILE A 465 12.92 21.48 -22.23
N THR A 466 14.09 21.83 -22.75
CA THR A 466 14.78 21.12 -23.84
C THR A 466 15.66 20.00 -23.26
N ALA A 467 16.23 19.17 -24.14
CA ALA A 467 17.24 18.19 -23.74
C ALA A 467 18.47 18.85 -23.06
N ALA A 468 18.84 20.06 -23.47
CA ALA A 468 19.88 20.87 -22.82
C ALA A 468 19.44 21.24 -21.36
N GLY A 469 18.19 21.64 -21.17
CA GLY A 469 17.65 21.94 -19.85
C GLY A 469 17.55 20.68 -18.95
N VAL A 470 17.34 19.51 -19.51
CA VAL A 470 17.44 18.24 -18.77
C VAL A 470 18.88 18.00 -18.32
N HIS A 471 19.86 18.19 -19.19
CA HIS A 471 21.28 18.07 -18.84
C HIS A 471 21.69 19.06 -17.74
N GLU A 472 21.28 20.33 -17.85
CA GLU A 472 21.49 21.37 -16.84
C GLU A 472 20.85 21.01 -15.47
N SER A 473 19.75 20.28 -15.47
CA SER A 473 19.05 19.87 -14.25
C SER A 473 19.79 18.80 -13.44
N HIS A 474 20.77 18.13 -14.03
CA HIS A 474 21.62 17.15 -13.35
C HIS A 474 23.00 17.75 -13.04
N PRO A 475 23.70 17.27 -11.99
CA PRO A 475 25.11 17.64 -11.80
C PRO A 475 25.90 17.36 -13.07
N HIS A 476 26.56 18.39 -13.62
CA HIS A 476 27.37 18.35 -14.85
C HIS A 476 28.73 19.02 -14.62
N ASP A 477 29.69 18.69 -15.46
CA ASP A 477 31.06 19.23 -15.41
C ASP A 477 31.81 19.00 -14.09
N VAL A 478 31.37 18.01 -13.30
CA VAL A 478 32.01 17.60 -12.05
C VAL A 478 32.07 16.07 -11.92
N THR A 479 33.11 15.57 -11.25
CA THR A 479 33.18 14.18 -10.86
C THR A 479 32.55 14.00 -9.48
N ILE A 480 31.52 13.14 -9.37
CA ILE A 480 30.88 12.85 -8.08
C ILE A 480 31.85 12.04 -7.24
N THR A 481 32.33 12.61 -6.14
CA THR A 481 33.21 11.94 -5.17
C THR A 481 32.44 11.28 -4.03
N ARG A 482 31.23 11.76 -3.75
CA ARG A 482 30.32 11.19 -2.76
C ARG A 482 28.88 11.29 -3.23
N GLU A 483 28.19 10.18 -3.33
CA GLU A 483 26.76 10.12 -3.68
C GLU A 483 25.90 10.71 -2.55
N ALA A 484 24.82 11.40 -2.93
CA ALA A 484 23.80 11.81 -1.99
C ALA A 484 22.76 10.68 -1.83
N PRO A 485 22.14 10.53 -0.64
CA PRO A 485 21.17 9.45 -0.41
C PRO A 485 19.93 9.52 -1.32
N ASN A 486 19.63 10.68 -1.88
CA ASN A 486 18.49 10.94 -2.76
C ASN A 486 18.88 11.17 -4.24
N TYR A 487 20.18 11.08 -4.57
CA TYR A 487 20.67 11.23 -5.93
C TYR A 487 21.81 10.25 -6.22
N SER A 488 21.62 9.42 -7.22
CA SER A 488 22.67 8.59 -7.81
C SER A 488 22.64 8.74 -9.32
N ARG A 489 23.82 8.90 -9.94
CA ARG A 489 23.97 8.85 -11.40
C ARG A 489 23.97 7.37 -11.80
N LYS A 490 23.04 6.94 -12.67
CA LYS A 490 23.08 5.61 -13.30
C LYS A 490 24.11 5.58 -14.40
#